data_3056916b874146aad0e29935dbadca60
#
_entry.id   3056916b874146aad0e29935dbadca60
#
_cell.length_a   1.000
_cell.length_b   1.000
_cell.length_c   1.000
_cell.angle_alpha   90.00
_cell.angle_beta   90.00
_cell.angle_gamma   90.00
#
_symmetry.space_group_name_H-M   'P 1'
#
loop_
_entity.id
_entity.type
_entity.pdbx_description
1 polymer ?
#
loop_
_entity_poly.entity_id
_entity_poly.type
_entity_poly.pdbx_seq_one_letter_code
_entity_poly.pdbx_strand_id
1 'polypeptide(L)'
;MIPHLPLLSAFAFAIGLAAAGKKRIRSERTVRNNLPFSDAVWHGDTLYLCGHIGLDAKTGRPPATAEEEARLVLDGVKRTLDSAGLTMDDLVSVQIFCSDVALFEQFNTVYRTYFKGEFPARAFLGSGKLLFDARFEVQGIAAKP
;
A
#
# COMPACT_ATOMS: atom_id res chain seq x y z
N MET A 1 45.45 29.95 46.25
CA MET A 1 45.73 29.20 45.02
C MET A 1 44.47 28.40 44.68
N ILE A 2 43.61 28.91 43.75
CA ILE A 2 42.32 28.35 43.41
C ILE A 2 42.52 27.63 42.05
N PRO A 3 42.24 26.35 41.90
CA PRO A 3 42.40 25.65 40.64
C PRO A 3 41.24 26.02 39.68
N HIS A 4 41.59 26.49 38.47
CA HIS A 4 40.67 26.72 37.38
C HIS A 4 40.15 25.38 36.82
N LEU A 5 38.84 25.17 36.92
CA LEU A 5 38.14 24.07 36.25
C LEU A 5 37.90 24.46 34.77
N PRO A 6 38.25 23.60 33.80
CA PRO A 6 37.94 23.96 32.38
C PRO A 6 36.47 23.76 32.11
N LEU A 7 35.84 24.81 31.52
CA LEU A 7 34.52 24.72 30.95
C LEU A 7 34.52 23.69 29.81
N LEU A 8 33.86 22.56 29.97
CA LEU A 8 33.51 21.67 28.88
C LEU A 8 32.40 22.36 28.05
N SER A 9 32.79 22.87 26.90
CA SER A 9 31.84 23.29 25.85
C SER A 9 31.09 22.09 25.30
N ALA A 10 29.83 21.96 25.68
CA ALA A 10 28.92 20.97 25.09
C ALA A 10 28.55 21.45 23.67
N PHE A 11 29.17 20.88 22.65
CA PHE A 11 28.73 21.00 21.27
C PHE A 11 27.42 20.24 21.11
N ALA A 12 26.30 20.95 21.16
CA ALA A 12 24.99 20.40 20.76
C ALA A 12 24.99 20.24 19.25
N PHE A 13 25.19 19.02 18.76
CA PHE A 13 24.93 18.66 17.37
C PHE A 13 23.40 18.71 17.16
N ALA A 14 22.89 19.80 16.64
CA ALA A 14 21.53 19.86 16.12
C ALA A 14 21.49 19.04 14.84
N ILE A 15 21.08 17.77 14.95
CA ILE A 15 20.70 16.95 13.79
C ILE A 15 19.43 17.60 13.24
N GLY A 16 19.60 18.42 12.21
CA GLY A 16 18.47 18.96 11.44
C GLY A 16 17.70 17.81 10.84
N LEU A 17 16.56 17.41 11.44
CA LEU A 17 15.61 16.51 10.83
C LEU A 17 15.02 17.24 9.62
N ALA A 18 15.58 17.00 8.44
CA ALA A 18 14.96 17.45 7.20
C ALA A 18 13.56 16.82 7.13
N ALA A 19 12.51 17.65 7.07
CA ALA A 19 11.16 17.17 6.93
C ALA A 19 11.07 16.25 5.71
N ALA A 20 10.70 14.99 5.93
CA ALA A 20 10.59 14.00 4.86
C ALA A 20 9.55 14.48 3.83
N GLY A 21 10.01 14.87 2.64
CA GLY A 21 9.13 15.30 1.55
C GLY A 21 8.27 14.15 1.04
N LYS A 22 7.08 14.47 0.50
CA LYS A 22 6.22 13.48 -0.15
C LYS A 22 6.76 13.15 -1.55
N LYS A 23 7.02 11.87 -1.83
CA LYS A 23 7.35 11.37 -3.17
C LYS A 23 6.18 10.55 -3.71
N ARG A 24 5.62 10.98 -4.83
CA ARG A 24 4.49 10.31 -5.50
C ARG A 24 4.97 9.28 -6.50
N ILE A 25 4.29 8.15 -6.55
CA ILE A 25 4.44 7.13 -7.59
C ILE A 25 3.19 7.20 -8.46
N ARG A 26 3.38 7.35 -9.76
CA ARG A 26 2.31 7.37 -10.76
C ARG A 26 2.72 6.50 -11.94
N SER A 27 1.95 5.47 -12.22
CA SER A 27 2.15 4.60 -13.38
C SER A 27 1.88 5.35 -14.69
N GLU A 28 2.34 4.80 -15.80
CA GLU A 28 2.03 5.35 -17.14
C GLU A 28 0.52 5.48 -17.35
N ARG A 29 -0.27 4.52 -16.88
CA ARG A 29 -1.75 4.57 -16.96
C ARG A 29 -2.28 5.79 -16.21
N THR A 30 -1.83 6.02 -14.99
CA THR A 30 -2.28 7.13 -14.13
C THR A 30 -1.93 8.48 -14.74
N VAL A 31 -0.73 8.58 -15.33
CA VAL A 31 -0.28 9.81 -16.01
C VAL A 31 -1.02 10.02 -17.31
N ARG A 32 -1.05 9.01 -18.21
CA ARG A 32 -1.65 9.12 -19.55
C ARG A 32 -3.13 9.44 -19.51
N ASN A 33 -3.88 8.88 -18.55
CA ASN A 33 -5.30 9.10 -18.39
C ASN A 33 -5.64 10.28 -17.46
N ASN A 34 -4.63 11.04 -17.03
CA ASN A 34 -4.75 12.17 -16.10
C ASN A 34 -5.65 11.86 -14.89
N LEU A 35 -5.44 10.68 -14.29
CA LEU A 35 -6.25 10.25 -13.15
C LEU A 35 -5.99 11.14 -11.92
N PRO A 36 -7.02 11.48 -11.13
CA PRO A 36 -6.93 12.44 -10.02
C PRO A 36 -6.32 11.85 -8.74
N PHE A 37 -5.41 10.87 -8.87
CA PHE A 37 -4.72 10.22 -7.74
C PHE A 37 -3.31 9.78 -8.12
N SER A 38 -2.51 9.40 -7.14
CA SER A 38 -1.24 8.71 -7.31
C SER A 38 -1.42 7.24 -6.94
N ASP A 39 -0.72 6.32 -7.62
CA ASP A 39 -0.78 4.89 -7.30
C ASP A 39 -0.23 4.62 -5.89
N ALA A 40 0.78 5.39 -5.47
CA ALA A 40 1.24 5.40 -4.08
C ALA A 40 1.96 6.73 -3.73
N VAL A 41 2.11 6.98 -2.43
CA VAL A 41 2.82 8.15 -1.90
C VAL A 41 3.76 7.71 -0.80
N TRP A 42 5.04 7.97 -0.95
CA TRP A 42 6.03 7.91 0.12
C TRP A 42 5.92 9.13 1.03
N HIS A 43 5.96 8.89 2.34
CA HIS A 43 6.25 9.90 3.36
C HIS A 43 7.19 9.31 4.40
N GLY A 44 8.43 9.78 4.44
CA GLY A 44 9.50 9.10 5.18
C GLY A 44 9.70 7.69 4.66
N ASP A 45 9.72 6.71 5.54
CA ASP A 45 9.86 5.28 5.23
C ASP A 45 8.52 4.55 5.08
N THR A 46 7.41 5.29 5.04
CA THR A 46 6.06 4.74 4.90
C THR A 46 5.51 5.00 3.51
N LEU A 47 5.00 3.94 2.86
CA LEU A 47 4.33 3.99 1.57
C LEU A 47 2.83 3.81 1.75
N TYR A 48 2.06 4.77 1.29
CA TYR A 48 0.59 4.73 1.25
C TYR A 48 0.14 4.36 -0.15
N LEU A 49 -0.52 3.23 -0.32
CA LEU A 49 -1.06 2.77 -1.60
C LEU A 49 -2.47 3.32 -1.82
N CYS A 50 -2.83 3.62 -3.06
CA CYS A 50 -4.23 3.90 -3.41
C CYS A 50 -5.08 2.63 -3.35
N GLY A 51 -6.40 2.77 -3.48
CA GLY A 51 -7.30 1.65 -3.68
C GLY A 51 -7.06 0.99 -5.05
N HIS A 52 -6.96 -0.34 -5.07
CA HIS A 52 -6.81 -1.16 -6.26
C HIS A 52 -8.08 -1.97 -6.49
N ILE A 53 -8.52 -2.05 -7.74
CA ILE A 53 -9.66 -2.85 -8.20
C ILE A 53 -9.15 -3.86 -9.23
N GLY A 54 -9.68 -5.08 -9.18
CA GLY A 54 -9.29 -6.18 -10.06
C GLY A 54 -10.10 -6.17 -11.36
N LEU A 55 -9.65 -5.40 -12.36
CA LEU A 55 -10.30 -5.37 -13.68
C LEU A 55 -9.45 -6.11 -14.71
N ASP A 56 -10.10 -6.91 -15.55
CA ASP A 56 -9.47 -7.48 -16.74
C ASP A 56 -9.09 -6.37 -17.72
N ALA A 57 -7.84 -6.36 -18.17
CA ALA A 57 -7.30 -5.28 -19.00
C ALA A 57 -7.95 -5.17 -20.39
N LYS A 58 -8.52 -6.26 -20.91
CA LYS A 58 -9.15 -6.29 -22.25
C LYS A 58 -10.60 -5.79 -22.19
N THR A 59 -11.31 -6.14 -21.12
CA THR A 59 -12.74 -5.83 -21.01
C THR A 59 -13.02 -4.59 -20.15
N GLY A 60 -12.08 -4.19 -19.29
CA GLY A 60 -12.26 -3.12 -18.32
C GLY A 60 -13.27 -3.47 -17.21
N ARG A 61 -13.57 -4.76 -17.02
CA ARG A 61 -14.57 -5.26 -16.07
C ARG A 61 -13.96 -6.30 -15.15
N PRO A 62 -14.57 -6.56 -13.97
CA PRO A 62 -14.20 -7.68 -13.13
C PRO A 62 -14.34 -9.00 -13.90
N PRO A 63 -13.45 -9.98 -13.67
CA PRO A 63 -13.57 -11.31 -14.26
C PRO A 63 -14.79 -12.08 -13.71
N ALA A 64 -15.07 -13.25 -14.29
CA ALA A 64 -16.27 -14.02 -13.96
C ALA A 64 -16.26 -14.51 -12.50
N THR A 65 -15.10 -14.93 -11.97
CA THR A 65 -15.00 -15.52 -10.62
C THR A 65 -14.40 -14.52 -9.63
N ALA A 66 -14.76 -14.66 -8.35
CA ALA A 66 -14.23 -13.85 -7.26
C ALA A 66 -12.72 -14.12 -7.05
N GLU A 67 -12.28 -15.36 -7.24
CA GLU A 67 -10.88 -15.75 -7.10
C GLU A 67 -9.99 -15.11 -8.17
N GLU A 68 -10.44 -15.04 -9.41
CA GLU A 68 -9.73 -14.35 -10.49
C GLU A 68 -9.65 -12.84 -10.22
N GLU A 69 -10.74 -12.23 -9.74
CA GLU A 69 -10.74 -10.83 -9.36
C GLU A 69 -9.80 -10.56 -8.16
N ALA A 70 -9.82 -11.44 -7.16
CA ALA A 70 -8.89 -11.35 -6.02
C ALA A 70 -7.42 -11.41 -6.49
N ARG A 71 -7.08 -12.27 -7.48
CA ARG A 71 -5.74 -12.28 -8.08
C ARG A 71 -5.42 -10.96 -8.77
N LEU A 72 -6.31 -10.46 -9.61
CA LEU A 72 -6.08 -9.22 -10.35
C LEU A 72 -5.87 -8.02 -9.43
N VAL A 73 -6.67 -7.88 -8.36
CA VAL A 73 -6.51 -6.78 -7.42
C VAL A 73 -5.21 -6.89 -6.61
N LEU A 74 -4.84 -8.08 -6.16
CA LEU A 74 -3.60 -8.32 -5.40
C LEU A 74 -2.36 -8.19 -6.30
N ASP A 75 -2.43 -8.60 -7.56
CA ASP A 75 -1.39 -8.32 -8.56
C ASP A 75 -1.23 -6.81 -8.80
N GLY A 76 -2.32 -6.04 -8.74
CA GLY A 76 -2.29 -4.58 -8.79
C GLY A 76 -1.51 -3.99 -7.61
N VAL A 77 -1.82 -4.42 -6.40
CA VAL A 77 -1.10 -4.04 -5.17
C VAL A 77 0.38 -4.40 -5.29
N LYS A 78 0.67 -5.65 -5.68
CA LYS A 78 2.04 -6.14 -5.84
C LYS A 78 2.83 -5.29 -6.84
N ARG A 79 2.29 -4.99 -8.02
CA ARG A 79 2.96 -4.13 -9.03
C ARG A 79 3.29 -2.74 -8.48
N THR A 80 2.41 -2.16 -7.67
CA THR A 80 2.66 -0.85 -7.05
C THR A 80 3.78 -0.93 -6.02
N LEU A 81 3.82 -1.99 -5.20
CA LEU A 81 4.91 -2.25 -4.26
C LEU A 81 6.23 -2.49 -5.00
N ASP A 82 6.26 -3.33 -6.04
CA ASP A 82 7.44 -3.61 -6.86
C ASP A 82 8.00 -2.30 -7.45
N SER A 83 7.16 -1.38 -7.92
CA SER A 83 7.58 -0.07 -8.45
C SER A 83 8.20 0.84 -7.39
N ALA A 84 7.92 0.58 -6.13
CA ALA A 84 8.48 1.26 -4.96
C ALA A 84 9.73 0.56 -4.40
N GLY A 85 10.12 -0.61 -4.95
CA GLY A 85 11.20 -1.45 -4.44
C GLY A 85 10.83 -2.25 -3.19
N LEU A 86 9.52 -2.49 -2.99
CA LEU A 86 8.97 -3.26 -1.86
C LEU A 86 8.30 -4.55 -2.36
N THR A 87 7.97 -5.43 -1.42
CA THR A 87 7.26 -6.69 -1.63
C THR A 87 5.93 -6.71 -0.87
N MET A 88 5.13 -7.75 -1.06
CA MET A 88 3.91 -7.96 -0.27
C MET A 88 4.20 -8.13 1.23
N ASP A 89 5.36 -8.70 1.59
CA ASP A 89 5.76 -8.91 2.99
C ASP A 89 6.15 -7.59 3.71
N ASP A 90 6.33 -6.48 2.96
CA ASP A 90 6.57 -5.14 3.50
C ASP A 90 5.27 -4.40 3.87
N LEU A 91 4.11 -4.98 3.57
CA LEU A 91 2.82 -4.44 3.99
C LEU A 91 2.67 -4.53 5.52
N VAL A 92 2.33 -3.42 6.17
CA VAL A 92 2.06 -3.35 7.61
C VAL A 92 0.57 -3.28 7.91
N SER A 93 -0.24 -2.79 6.96
CA SER A 93 -1.69 -2.71 7.10
C SER A 93 -2.38 -2.87 5.76
N VAL A 94 -3.48 -3.62 5.72
CA VAL A 94 -4.31 -3.83 4.53
C VAL A 94 -5.78 -3.64 4.89
N GLN A 95 -6.50 -2.89 4.06
CA GLN A 95 -7.95 -2.77 4.10
C GLN A 95 -8.55 -3.37 2.83
N ILE A 96 -9.53 -4.24 2.98
CA ILE A 96 -10.24 -4.87 1.89
C ILE A 96 -11.71 -4.47 2.01
N PHE A 97 -12.18 -3.75 1.01
CA PHE A 97 -13.59 -3.40 0.85
C PHE A 97 -14.22 -4.46 -0.05
N CYS A 98 -15.31 -5.05 0.39
CA CYS A 98 -15.98 -6.13 -0.32
C CYS A 98 -17.47 -5.82 -0.49
N SER A 99 -17.97 -5.94 -1.72
CA SER A 99 -19.39 -5.69 -2.01
C SER A 99 -20.33 -6.74 -1.41
N ASP A 100 -19.81 -7.96 -1.15
CA ASP A 100 -20.52 -9.06 -0.51
C ASP A 100 -19.57 -9.84 0.41
N VAL A 101 -19.75 -9.73 1.72
CA VAL A 101 -18.89 -10.39 2.72
C VAL A 101 -18.95 -11.92 2.67
N ALA A 102 -19.93 -12.51 2.00
CA ALA A 102 -19.98 -13.96 1.75
C ALA A 102 -18.78 -14.44 0.90
N LEU A 103 -18.09 -13.53 0.19
CA LEU A 103 -16.89 -13.82 -0.60
C LEU A 103 -15.59 -13.86 0.23
N PHE A 104 -15.68 -13.74 1.55
CA PHE A 104 -14.52 -13.70 2.46
C PHE A 104 -13.57 -14.88 2.29
N GLU A 105 -14.08 -16.11 2.22
CA GLU A 105 -13.24 -17.30 2.11
C GLU A 105 -12.60 -17.44 0.72
N GLN A 106 -13.32 -17.10 -0.36
CA GLN A 106 -12.75 -17.10 -1.71
C GLN A 106 -11.58 -16.10 -1.80
N PHE A 107 -11.76 -14.88 -1.25
CA PHE A 107 -10.69 -13.91 -1.19
C PHE A 107 -9.50 -14.42 -0.37
N ASN A 108 -9.73 -14.97 0.82
CA ASN A 108 -8.69 -15.47 1.71
C ASN A 108 -7.86 -16.59 1.08
N THR A 109 -8.47 -17.47 0.33
CA THR A 109 -7.78 -18.56 -0.38
C THR A 109 -6.71 -18.00 -1.31
N VAL A 110 -7.02 -16.93 -2.04
CA VAL A 110 -6.07 -16.25 -2.93
C VAL A 110 -5.08 -15.39 -2.13
N TYR A 111 -5.56 -14.59 -1.17
CA TYR A 111 -4.76 -13.66 -0.38
C TYR A 111 -3.57 -14.33 0.30
N ARG A 112 -3.78 -15.51 0.90
CA ARG A 112 -2.74 -16.28 1.58
C ARG A 112 -1.55 -16.63 0.67
N THR A 113 -1.76 -16.74 -0.62
CA THR A 113 -0.70 -17.13 -1.58
C THR A 113 0.28 -16.01 -1.90
N TYR A 114 -0.01 -14.77 -1.49
CA TYR A 114 0.83 -13.61 -1.77
C TYR A 114 1.89 -13.32 -0.71
N PHE A 115 1.82 -13.97 0.44
CA PHE A 115 2.74 -13.75 1.55
C PHE A 115 3.62 -14.96 1.80
N LYS A 116 4.90 -14.71 2.09
CA LYS A 116 5.89 -15.74 2.43
C LYS A 116 6.16 -15.78 3.94
N GLY A 117 5.97 -14.64 4.60
CA GLY A 117 6.17 -14.45 6.02
C GLY A 117 4.86 -14.32 6.78
N GLU A 118 4.85 -13.44 7.77
CA GLU A 118 3.68 -13.13 8.58
C GLU A 118 2.70 -12.20 7.83
N PHE A 119 1.42 -12.30 8.15
CA PHE A 119 0.43 -11.44 7.54
C PHE A 119 0.44 -10.04 8.17
N PRO A 120 0.18 -8.98 7.38
CA PRO A 120 -0.01 -7.62 7.91
C PRO A 120 -1.28 -7.53 8.75
N ALA A 121 -1.40 -6.49 9.58
CA ALA A 121 -2.66 -6.10 10.17
C ALA A 121 -3.71 -5.90 9.07
N ARG A 122 -4.93 -6.43 9.25
CA ARG A 122 -5.92 -6.42 8.19
C ARG A 122 -7.34 -6.14 8.70
N ALA A 123 -8.09 -5.31 7.94
CA ALA A 123 -9.54 -5.24 8.03
C ALA A 123 -10.17 -5.76 6.74
N PHE A 124 -11.23 -6.57 6.86
CA PHE A 124 -12.09 -6.99 5.76
C PHE A 124 -13.48 -6.43 6.03
N LEU A 125 -13.95 -5.54 5.16
CA LEU A 125 -15.13 -4.70 5.40
C LEU A 125 -16.17 -4.92 4.32
N GLY A 126 -17.41 -5.11 4.73
CA GLY A 126 -18.54 -4.99 3.82
C GLY A 126 -18.67 -3.52 3.39
N SER A 127 -18.68 -3.29 2.09
CA SER A 127 -18.96 -2.00 1.47
C SER A 127 -20.26 -2.08 0.67
N GLY A 128 -20.81 -0.95 0.29
CA GLY A 128 -21.79 -0.92 -0.77
C GLY A 128 -21.16 -1.25 -2.12
N LYS A 129 -21.89 -0.96 -3.20
CA LYS A 129 -21.42 -1.15 -4.57
C LYS A 129 -20.08 -0.42 -4.81
N LEU A 130 -19.11 -1.15 -5.31
CA LEU A 130 -17.80 -0.62 -5.71
C LEU A 130 -17.83 -0.15 -7.18
N LEU A 131 -16.82 0.63 -7.57
CA LEU A 131 -16.65 1.10 -8.94
C LEU A 131 -16.56 -0.08 -9.92
N PHE A 132 -17.11 0.07 -11.12
CA PHE A 132 -17.10 -0.92 -12.19
C PHE A 132 -17.77 -2.25 -11.84
N ASP A 133 -18.65 -2.28 -10.84
CA ASP A 133 -19.28 -3.48 -10.30
C ASP A 133 -18.26 -4.48 -9.73
N ALA A 134 -17.10 -3.99 -9.28
CA ALA A 134 -16.08 -4.80 -8.64
C ALA A 134 -16.59 -5.41 -7.32
N ARG A 135 -16.08 -6.60 -7.01
CA ARG A 135 -16.33 -7.28 -5.73
C ARG A 135 -15.38 -6.82 -4.64
N PHE A 136 -14.15 -6.48 -5.05
CA PHE A 136 -13.07 -6.14 -4.11
C PHE A 136 -12.37 -4.85 -4.50
N GLU A 137 -12.08 -4.04 -3.48
CA GLU A 137 -11.09 -2.97 -3.55
C GLU A 137 -10.09 -3.15 -2.40
N VAL A 138 -8.80 -3.06 -2.68
CA VAL A 138 -7.73 -3.27 -1.70
C VAL A 138 -6.87 -2.03 -1.60
N GLN A 139 -6.68 -1.55 -0.38
CA GLN A 139 -5.79 -0.47 -0.02
C GLN A 139 -4.79 -0.95 1.02
N GLY A 140 -3.57 -0.41 1.03
CA GLY A 140 -2.53 -0.83 1.96
C GLY A 140 -1.58 0.27 2.39
N ILE A 141 -0.88 -0.02 3.48
CA ILE A 141 0.26 0.77 3.95
C ILE A 141 1.44 -0.19 4.07
N ALA A 142 2.57 0.19 3.50
CA ALA A 142 3.82 -0.55 3.59
C ALA A 142 4.91 0.31 4.24
N ALA A 143 5.91 -0.32 4.80
CA ALA A 143 7.08 0.35 5.35
C ALA A 143 8.36 -0.29 4.80
N LYS A 144 9.44 0.51 4.70
CA LYS A 144 10.76 -0.05 4.42
C LYS A 144 11.17 -1.00 5.54
N PRO A 145 11.83 -2.12 5.22
CA PRO A 145 12.42 -3.03 6.21
C PRO A 145 13.52 -2.36 7.02
#